data_30043c62d799296e38a223769ab9d2da
#
_entry.id   30043c62d799296e38a223769ab9d2da
#
_cell.length_a   1.000
_cell.length_b   1.000
_cell.length_c   1.000
_cell.angle_alpha   90.00
_cell.angle_beta   90.00
_cell.angle_gamma   90.00
#
_symmetry.space_group_name_H-M   'P 1'
#
loop_
_entity.id
_entity.type
_entity.pdbx_description
1 polymer ?
#
loop_
_entity_poly.entity_id
_entity_poly.type
_entity_poly.pdbx_seq_one_letter_code
_entity_poly.pdbx_strand_id
1 'polypeptide(L)'
;MLVRNSLYQHLGLFDDRFFMYHEDMDLCWRARMHGWRIVLAGRSVVYHKYSFSKSITKYYFMERNRCITLLQNYHILTLILIAPFLLLMEIGLLFQSFRTGWWREKLRVYRYFFSPYVWRDILRKRKEVQSSRAIGDKEATRLFTGRIWYQEINSPLLTYVANPLFSSAWWVLKKLIVW
;
A
#
# COMPACT_ATOMS: atom_id res chain seq x y z
N MET A 1 -11.86 -11.42 6.00
CA MET A 1 -12.18 -11.19 4.57
C MET A 1 -12.82 -12.45 4.00
N LEU A 2 -13.88 -12.32 3.18
CA LEU A 2 -14.51 -13.42 2.44
C LEU A 2 -14.21 -13.22 0.95
N VAL A 3 -13.76 -14.27 0.26
CA VAL A 3 -13.32 -14.21 -1.13
C VAL A 3 -13.93 -15.36 -1.92
N ARG A 4 -14.37 -15.10 -3.15
CA ARG A 4 -14.85 -16.15 -4.05
C ARG A 4 -13.68 -17.05 -4.47
N ASN A 5 -13.90 -18.37 -4.48
CA ASN A 5 -12.87 -19.33 -4.90
C ASN A 5 -12.37 -19.08 -6.35
N SER A 6 -13.26 -18.68 -7.24
CA SER A 6 -12.90 -18.32 -8.63
C SER A 6 -11.87 -17.18 -8.72
N LEU A 7 -11.87 -16.24 -7.76
CA LEU A 7 -10.86 -15.19 -7.73
C LEU A 7 -9.46 -15.77 -7.44
N TYR A 8 -9.36 -16.70 -6.50
CA TYR A 8 -8.08 -17.36 -6.20
C TYR A 8 -7.54 -18.17 -7.38
N GLN A 9 -8.43 -18.80 -8.15
CA GLN A 9 -8.03 -19.54 -9.35
C GLN A 9 -7.48 -18.61 -10.44
N HIS A 10 -7.96 -17.37 -10.53
CA HIS A 10 -7.52 -16.39 -11.53
C HIS A 10 -6.28 -15.60 -11.11
N LEU A 11 -6.21 -15.16 -9.87
CA LEU A 11 -5.20 -14.21 -9.38
C LEU A 11 -4.15 -14.84 -8.49
N GLY A 12 -4.31 -16.10 -8.12
CA GLY A 12 -3.55 -16.71 -7.05
C GLY A 12 -3.97 -16.20 -5.67
N LEU A 13 -3.32 -16.73 -4.66
CA LEU A 13 -3.55 -16.38 -3.26
C LEU A 13 -2.81 -15.10 -2.85
N PHE A 14 -2.60 -14.97 -1.54
CA PHE A 14 -1.71 -13.96 -0.99
C PHE A 14 -0.28 -14.17 -1.48
N ASP A 15 0.45 -13.08 -1.62
CA ASP A 15 1.88 -13.14 -1.91
C ASP A 15 2.65 -13.44 -0.62
N ASP A 16 3.27 -14.62 -0.54
CA ASP A 16 3.96 -15.13 0.65
C ASP A 16 5.07 -14.20 1.17
N ARG A 17 5.61 -13.33 0.30
CA ARG A 17 6.63 -12.34 0.68
C ARG A 17 6.11 -11.33 1.69
N PHE A 18 4.82 -11.08 1.75
CA PHE A 18 4.27 -10.11 2.69
C PHE A 18 4.35 -10.60 4.13
N PHE A 19 4.16 -11.87 4.41
CA PHE A 19 4.10 -12.46 5.74
C PHE A 19 2.97 -11.87 6.61
N MET A 20 2.98 -10.54 6.82
CA MET A 20 1.91 -9.80 7.51
C MET A 20 1.88 -8.36 7.00
N TYR A 21 0.71 -7.75 7.02
CA TYR A 21 0.36 -6.41 6.53
C TYR A 21 0.50 -6.25 5.02
N HIS A 22 -0.46 -5.60 4.43
CA HIS A 22 -0.60 -5.33 2.99
C HIS A 22 -0.92 -6.54 2.10
N GLU A 23 -0.92 -7.77 2.60
CA GLU A 23 -1.31 -8.95 1.84
C GLU A 23 -2.76 -8.88 1.36
N ASP A 24 -3.64 -8.40 2.23
CA ASP A 24 -5.07 -8.18 1.94
C ASP A 24 -5.28 -7.00 0.98
N MET A 25 -4.53 -5.91 1.18
CA MET A 25 -4.56 -4.76 0.30
C MET A 25 -4.06 -5.12 -1.11
N ASP A 26 -2.96 -5.86 -1.22
CA ASP A 26 -2.42 -6.32 -2.50
C ASP A 26 -3.43 -7.20 -3.25
N LEU A 27 -4.00 -8.19 -2.57
CA LEU A 27 -5.02 -9.07 -3.17
C LEU A 27 -6.25 -8.28 -3.62
N CYS A 28 -6.75 -7.38 -2.79
CA CYS A 28 -7.87 -6.51 -3.14
C CYS A 28 -7.54 -5.61 -4.34
N TRP A 29 -6.33 -5.07 -4.39
CA TRP A 29 -5.92 -4.21 -5.51
C TRP A 29 -5.82 -5.01 -6.80
N ARG A 30 -5.16 -6.19 -6.80
CA ARG A 30 -5.12 -7.08 -7.95
C ARG A 30 -6.52 -7.50 -8.41
N ALA A 31 -7.40 -7.86 -7.47
CA ALA A 31 -8.79 -8.18 -7.78
C ALA A 31 -9.49 -7.02 -8.50
N ARG A 32 -9.32 -5.80 -7.98
CA ARG A 32 -9.91 -4.61 -8.61
C ARG A 32 -9.35 -4.35 -10.00
N MET A 33 -8.05 -4.52 -10.22
CA MET A 33 -7.44 -4.36 -11.55
C MET A 33 -7.96 -5.36 -12.58
N HIS A 34 -8.52 -6.48 -12.13
CA HIS A 34 -9.20 -7.48 -12.97
C HIS A 34 -10.72 -7.28 -13.06
N GLY A 35 -11.24 -6.12 -12.61
CA GLY A 35 -12.66 -5.79 -12.68
C GLY A 35 -13.54 -6.40 -11.59
N TRP A 36 -12.96 -7.09 -10.59
CA TRP A 36 -13.73 -7.61 -9.46
C TRP A 36 -14.19 -6.49 -8.52
N ARG A 37 -15.38 -6.66 -7.98
CA ARG A 37 -15.92 -5.72 -6.99
C ARG A 37 -15.45 -6.08 -5.58
N ILE A 38 -15.04 -5.06 -4.84
CA ILE A 38 -14.75 -5.15 -3.41
C ILE A 38 -15.89 -4.47 -2.67
N VAL A 39 -16.46 -5.16 -1.71
CA VAL A 39 -17.65 -4.70 -0.97
C VAL A 39 -17.36 -4.75 0.53
N LEU A 40 -17.67 -3.68 1.24
CA LEU A 40 -17.68 -3.66 2.69
C LEU A 40 -19.01 -4.23 3.21
N ALA A 41 -18.94 -5.31 3.98
CA ALA A 41 -20.09 -5.87 4.68
C ALA A 41 -20.28 -5.17 6.03
N GLY A 42 -20.98 -4.04 6.04
CA GLY A 42 -21.08 -3.16 7.21
C GLY A 42 -21.72 -3.76 8.46
N ARG A 43 -22.42 -4.89 8.31
CA ARG A 43 -23.02 -5.64 9.45
C ARG A 43 -22.15 -6.81 9.93
N SER A 44 -21.02 -7.09 9.23
CA SER A 44 -20.10 -8.15 9.65
C SER A 44 -19.20 -7.64 10.75
N VAL A 45 -19.25 -8.27 11.91
CA VAL A 45 -18.43 -7.91 13.07
C VAL A 45 -17.45 -9.04 13.35
N VAL A 46 -16.18 -8.69 13.51
CA VAL A 46 -15.11 -9.63 13.87
C VAL A 46 -14.45 -9.15 15.16
N TYR A 47 -14.41 -10.00 16.16
CA TYR A 47 -13.68 -9.73 17.39
C TYR A 47 -12.24 -10.23 17.25
N HIS A 48 -11.32 -9.30 17.14
CA HIS A 48 -9.91 -9.60 16.92
C HIS A 48 -9.11 -9.45 18.22
N LYS A 49 -8.64 -10.57 18.78
CA LYS A 49 -7.72 -10.56 19.92
C LYS A 49 -6.32 -10.22 19.42
N TYR A 50 -5.97 -8.96 19.45
CA TYR A 50 -4.73 -8.46 18.88
C TYR A 50 -3.69 -8.17 19.95
N SER A 51 -2.66 -8.99 20.05
CA SER A 51 -1.54 -8.78 20.98
C SER A 51 -0.29 -8.17 20.33
N PHE A 52 -0.24 -8.12 19.00
CA PHE A 52 0.92 -7.64 18.23
C PHE A 52 1.08 -6.11 18.17
N SER A 53 0.14 -5.34 18.69
CA SER A 53 0.15 -3.86 18.60
C SER A 53 1.41 -3.21 19.20
N LYS A 54 2.12 -3.90 20.07
CA LYS A 54 3.30 -3.38 20.80
C LYS A 54 4.64 -3.73 20.14
N SER A 55 4.67 -4.59 19.11
CA SER A 55 5.94 -4.98 18.48
C SER A 55 6.46 -3.90 17.53
N ILE A 56 7.66 -3.41 17.78
CA ILE A 56 8.37 -2.47 16.89
C ILE A 56 8.63 -3.10 15.50
N THR A 57 8.83 -4.41 15.45
CA THR A 57 9.07 -5.16 14.20
C THR A 57 7.93 -5.02 13.18
N LYS A 58 6.70 -4.72 13.62
CA LYS A 58 5.57 -4.47 12.71
C LYS A 58 5.88 -3.38 11.68
N TYR A 59 6.61 -2.32 12.07
CA TYR A 59 6.94 -1.20 11.18
C TYR A 59 7.83 -1.63 10.01
N TYR A 60 8.69 -2.62 10.19
CA TYR A 60 9.46 -3.19 9.10
C TYR A 60 8.54 -3.78 8.02
N PHE A 61 7.60 -4.64 8.41
CA PHE A 61 6.69 -5.27 7.46
C PHE A 61 5.75 -4.26 6.82
N MET A 62 5.16 -3.36 7.60
CA MET A 62 4.27 -2.31 7.09
C MET A 62 4.94 -1.46 6.02
N GLU A 63 6.14 -0.95 6.29
CA GLU A 63 6.86 -0.06 5.38
C GLU A 63 7.40 -0.79 4.15
N ARG A 64 8.01 -1.97 4.34
CA ARG A 64 8.50 -2.79 3.24
C ARG A 64 7.36 -3.18 2.29
N ASN A 65 6.28 -3.69 2.85
CA ASN A 65 5.16 -4.21 2.08
C ASN A 65 4.39 -3.08 1.39
N ARG A 66 4.27 -1.91 2.02
CA ARG A 66 3.75 -0.70 1.39
C ARG A 66 4.49 -0.39 0.09
N CYS A 67 5.82 -0.34 0.14
CA CYS A 67 6.63 -0.07 -1.04
C CYS A 67 6.46 -1.16 -2.12
N ILE A 68 6.46 -2.44 -1.74
CA ILE A 68 6.26 -3.56 -2.67
C ILE A 68 4.89 -3.45 -3.35
N THR A 69 3.82 -3.23 -2.57
CA THR A 69 2.45 -3.10 -3.10
C THR A 69 2.35 -1.95 -4.11
N LEU A 70 2.92 -0.78 -3.81
CA LEU A 70 2.92 0.35 -4.73
C LEU A 70 3.67 0.04 -6.02
N LEU A 71 4.89 -0.51 -5.89
CA LEU A 71 5.75 -0.83 -7.03
C LEU A 71 5.15 -1.89 -7.96
N GLN A 72 4.41 -2.84 -7.44
CA GLN A 72 3.81 -3.92 -8.24
C GLN A 72 2.51 -3.49 -8.92
N ASN A 73 1.67 -2.73 -8.21
CA ASN A 73 0.30 -2.50 -8.63
C ASN A 73 0.10 -1.22 -9.46
N TYR A 74 0.80 -0.12 -9.16
CA TYR A 74 0.67 1.09 -9.98
C TYR A 74 1.33 0.98 -11.35
N HIS A 75 0.72 1.59 -12.36
CA HIS A 75 1.37 1.83 -13.65
C HIS A 75 2.63 2.69 -13.47
N ILE A 76 3.62 2.54 -14.34
CA ILE A 76 4.90 3.28 -14.21
C ILE A 76 4.69 4.80 -14.25
N LEU A 77 3.81 5.29 -15.11
CA LEU A 77 3.50 6.72 -15.19
C LEU A 77 2.86 7.25 -13.90
N THR A 78 2.01 6.43 -13.25
CA THR A 78 1.45 6.80 -11.94
C THR A 78 2.54 6.85 -10.88
N LEU A 79 3.47 5.88 -10.85
CA LEU A 79 4.60 5.90 -9.92
C LEU A 79 5.46 7.16 -10.10
N ILE A 80 5.77 7.54 -11.34
CA ILE A 80 6.52 8.77 -11.63
C ILE A 80 5.73 10.01 -11.16
N LEU A 81 4.44 10.06 -11.44
CA LEU A 81 3.58 11.18 -11.08
C LEU A 81 3.46 11.37 -9.57
N ILE A 82 3.35 10.27 -8.80
CA ILE A 82 3.22 10.34 -7.33
C ILE A 82 4.57 10.36 -6.60
N ALA A 83 5.69 10.13 -7.30
CA ALA A 83 7.03 10.04 -6.68
C ALA A 83 7.40 11.24 -5.78
N PRO A 84 7.13 12.51 -6.14
CA PRO A 84 7.43 13.64 -5.27
C PRO A 84 6.69 13.58 -3.92
N PHE A 85 5.42 13.12 -3.94
CA PHE A 85 4.61 12.98 -2.73
C PHE A 85 5.04 11.76 -1.89
N LEU A 86 5.45 10.67 -2.56
CA LEU A 86 6.02 9.51 -1.86
C LEU A 86 7.34 9.89 -1.18
N LEU A 87 8.18 10.69 -1.83
CA LEU A 87 9.43 11.19 -1.24
C LEU A 87 9.17 12.07 -0.03
N LEU A 88 8.22 13.00 -0.14
CA LEU A 88 7.84 13.86 0.99
C LEU A 88 7.31 13.04 2.17
N MET A 89 6.46 12.06 1.90
CA MET A 89 5.96 11.13 2.92
C MET A 89 7.10 10.33 3.54
N GLU A 90 8.06 9.88 2.72
CA GLU A 90 9.22 9.10 3.18
C GLU A 90 10.10 9.90 4.14
N ILE A 91 10.33 11.19 3.87
CA ILE A 91 11.04 12.10 4.77
C ILE A 91 10.29 12.23 6.09
N GLY A 92 8.96 12.41 6.04
CA GLY A 92 8.12 12.48 7.23
C GLY A 92 8.17 11.20 8.07
N LEU A 93 8.09 10.04 7.42
CA LEU A 93 8.19 8.73 8.09
C LEU A 93 9.58 8.48 8.68
N LEU A 94 10.63 8.89 7.99
CA LEU A 94 12.00 8.81 8.51
C LEU A 94 12.13 9.65 9.80
N PHE A 95 11.69 10.90 9.77
CA PHE A 95 11.67 11.77 10.94
C PHE A 95 10.85 11.16 12.09
N GLN A 96 9.64 10.68 11.79
CA GLN A 96 8.79 10.00 12.76
C GLN A 96 9.46 8.77 13.36
N SER A 97 10.18 7.99 12.55
CA SER A 97 10.87 6.78 13.02
C SER A 97 11.95 7.08 14.07
N PHE A 98 12.66 8.20 13.93
CA PHE A 98 13.61 8.65 14.95
C PHE A 98 12.89 9.11 16.23
N ARG A 99 11.80 9.86 16.12
CA ARG A 99 11.05 10.34 17.27
C ARG A 99 10.40 9.22 18.09
N THR A 100 9.97 8.15 17.43
CA THR A 100 9.23 7.04 18.06
C THR A 100 10.07 5.77 18.26
N GLY A 101 11.36 5.81 17.91
CA GLY A 101 12.34 4.78 18.27
C GLY A 101 12.39 3.57 17.33
N TRP A 102 11.65 3.55 16.20
CA TRP A 102 11.69 2.43 15.25
C TRP A 102 12.59 2.66 14.02
N TRP A 103 13.49 3.65 14.07
CA TRP A 103 14.42 3.98 12.98
C TRP A 103 15.28 2.80 12.51
N ARG A 104 15.59 1.85 13.42
CA ARG A 104 16.32 0.62 13.05
C ARG A 104 15.53 -0.24 12.05
N GLU A 105 14.23 -0.37 12.26
CA GLU A 105 13.33 -1.07 11.34
C GLU A 105 13.24 -0.34 9.99
N LYS A 106 13.25 0.99 10.01
CA LYS A 106 13.31 1.81 8.79
C LYS A 106 14.59 1.56 7.99
N LEU A 107 15.75 1.50 8.66
CA LEU A 107 17.02 1.14 8.01
C LEU A 107 17.01 -0.29 7.45
N ARG A 108 16.35 -1.24 8.13
CA ARG A 108 16.18 -2.60 7.60
C ARG A 108 15.36 -2.61 6.31
N VAL A 109 14.35 -1.75 6.19
CA VAL A 109 13.59 -1.59 4.94
C VAL A 109 14.50 -1.09 3.82
N TYR A 110 15.29 -0.06 4.06
CA TYR A 110 16.24 0.42 3.03
C TYR A 110 17.22 -0.67 2.63
N ARG A 111 17.83 -1.34 3.61
CA ARG A 111 18.75 -2.46 3.36
C ARG A 111 18.10 -3.57 2.52
N TYR A 112 16.83 -3.88 2.74
CA TYR A 112 16.08 -4.85 1.94
C TYR A 112 16.07 -4.46 0.47
N PHE A 113 15.79 -3.18 0.15
CA PHE A 113 15.74 -2.68 -1.23
C PHE A 113 17.12 -2.46 -1.88
N PHE A 114 18.21 -2.59 -1.16
CA PHE A 114 19.56 -2.63 -1.77
C PHE A 114 19.91 -3.98 -2.41
N SER A 115 19.13 -5.03 -2.16
CA SER A 115 19.38 -6.35 -2.75
C SER A 115 18.89 -6.45 -4.20
N PRO A 116 19.76 -6.80 -5.16
CA PRO A 116 19.34 -7.02 -6.56
C PRO A 116 18.31 -8.14 -6.71
N TYR A 117 18.37 -9.17 -5.87
CA TYR A 117 17.41 -10.28 -5.89
C TYR A 117 16.00 -9.80 -5.58
N VAL A 118 15.86 -8.88 -4.64
CA VAL A 118 14.57 -8.26 -4.29
C VAL A 118 13.98 -7.54 -5.50
N TRP A 119 14.78 -6.77 -6.21
CA TRP A 119 14.31 -6.07 -7.40
C TRP A 119 13.90 -7.02 -8.52
N ARG A 120 14.67 -8.08 -8.76
CA ARG A 120 14.30 -9.11 -9.75
C ARG A 120 12.91 -9.70 -9.43
N ASP A 121 12.66 -10.03 -8.17
CA ASP A 121 11.37 -10.60 -7.77
C ASP A 121 10.23 -9.58 -7.83
N ILE A 122 10.46 -8.34 -7.42
CA ILE A 122 9.47 -7.26 -7.55
C ILE A 122 9.13 -7.03 -9.02
N LEU A 123 10.14 -6.94 -9.90
CA LEU A 123 9.94 -6.68 -11.34
C LEU A 123 9.24 -7.86 -12.03
N ARG A 124 9.57 -9.09 -11.66
CA ARG A 124 8.87 -10.29 -12.15
C ARG A 124 7.39 -10.22 -11.78
N LYS A 125 7.09 -10.02 -10.50
CA LYS A 125 5.69 -9.93 -10.05
C LYS A 125 4.96 -8.74 -10.64
N ARG A 126 5.63 -7.59 -10.74
CA ARG A 126 5.10 -6.44 -11.45
C ARG A 126 4.72 -6.78 -12.90
N LYS A 127 5.59 -7.48 -13.64
CA LYS A 127 5.30 -7.90 -15.02
C LYS A 127 4.04 -8.76 -15.07
N GLU A 128 3.90 -9.74 -14.18
CA GLU A 128 2.71 -10.59 -14.08
C GLU A 128 1.45 -9.73 -13.83
N VAL A 129 1.47 -8.87 -12.81
CA VAL A 129 0.34 -8.02 -12.43
C VAL A 129 -0.04 -7.04 -13.55
N GLN A 130 0.95 -6.38 -14.15
CA GLN A 130 0.68 -5.35 -15.17
C GLN A 130 0.24 -5.94 -16.50
N SER A 131 0.69 -7.15 -16.88
CA SER A 131 0.29 -7.81 -18.12
C SER A 131 -1.11 -8.41 -18.07
N SER A 132 -1.61 -8.72 -16.87
CA SER A 132 -2.91 -9.37 -16.67
C SER A 132 -4.04 -8.41 -16.28
N ARG A 133 -3.74 -7.12 -16.09
CA ARG A 133 -4.75 -6.14 -15.67
C ARG A 133 -5.78 -5.84 -16.77
N ALA A 134 -7.05 -5.74 -16.38
CA ALA A 134 -8.16 -5.43 -17.29
C ALA A 134 -8.53 -3.93 -17.27
N ILE A 135 -8.16 -3.20 -16.21
CA ILE A 135 -8.50 -1.77 -16.07
C ILE A 135 -7.26 -0.93 -15.78
N GLY A 136 -7.29 0.35 -16.18
CA GLY A 136 -6.23 1.33 -15.93
C GLY A 136 -6.20 1.85 -14.50
N ASP A 137 -5.15 2.61 -14.18
CA ASP A 137 -5.03 3.21 -12.84
C ASP A 137 -6.12 4.24 -12.56
N LYS A 138 -6.62 4.94 -13.57
CA LYS A 138 -7.76 5.85 -13.45
C LYS A 138 -8.95 5.18 -12.77
N GLU A 139 -9.34 4.00 -13.26
CA GLU A 139 -10.46 3.26 -12.71
C GLU A 139 -10.08 2.53 -11.40
N ALA A 140 -8.91 1.91 -11.35
CA ALA A 140 -8.46 1.18 -10.18
C ALA A 140 -8.39 2.06 -8.93
N THR A 141 -7.93 3.31 -9.08
CA THR A 141 -7.73 4.25 -7.97
C THR A 141 -8.93 5.17 -7.69
N ARG A 142 -10.02 5.02 -8.45
CA ARG A 142 -11.20 5.89 -8.33
C ARG A 142 -11.70 6.06 -6.90
N LEU A 143 -11.70 4.99 -6.11
CA LEU A 143 -12.15 4.97 -4.72
C LEU A 143 -11.04 5.25 -3.70
N PHE A 144 -9.81 5.46 -4.12
CA PHE A 144 -8.70 5.75 -3.21
C PHE A 144 -8.83 7.17 -2.66
N THR A 145 -8.37 7.35 -1.44
CA THR A 145 -8.32 8.65 -0.76
C THR A 145 -6.88 9.03 -0.44
N GLY A 146 -6.57 10.34 -0.45
CA GLY A 146 -5.31 10.86 0.06
C GLY A 146 -5.27 11.04 1.58
N ARG A 147 -6.39 10.80 2.29
CA ARG A 147 -6.44 10.95 3.74
C ARG A 147 -5.94 9.70 4.44
N ILE A 148 -5.15 9.91 5.49
CA ILE A 148 -4.72 8.87 6.42
C ILE A 148 -5.72 8.82 7.56
N TRP A 149 -6.52 7.75 7.62
CA TRP A 149 -7.53 7.51 8.64
C TRP A 149 -7.16 6.28 9.47
N TYR A 150 -7.70 6.24 10.70
CA TYR A 150 -7.65 5.06 11.57
C TYR A 150 -6.25 4.53 11.86
N GLN A 151 -5.25 5.42 11.85
CA GLN A 151 -3.90 5.07 12.31
C GLN A 151 -3.80 5.19 13.82
N GLU A 152 -2.94 4.40 14.44
CA GLU A 152 -2.65 4.51 15.89
C GLU A 152 -2.04 5.88 16.28
N ILE A 153 -1.62 6.66 15.29
CA ILE A 153 -0.99 7.97 15.48
C ILE A 153 -2.04 9.06 15.24
N ASN A 154 -2.65 9.54 16.31
CA ASN A 154 -3.45 10.76 16.29
C ASN A 154 -2.52 11.94 16.60
N SER A 155 -2.07 12.63 15.56
CA SER A 155 -1.26 13.83 15.69
C SER A 155 -2.01 15.01 15.08
N PRO A 156 -2.06 16.18 15.78
CA PRO A 156 -2.61 17.40 15.19
C PRO A 156 -1.97 17.76 13.86
N LEU A 157 -0.66 17.54 13.71
CA LEU A 157 0.07 17.72 12.45
C LEU A 157 -0.49 16.82 11.33
N LEU A 158 -0.79 15.56 11.63
CA LEU A 158 -1.39 14.65 10.67
C LEU A 158 -2.79 15.15 10.25
N THR A 159 -3.61 15.52 11.23
CA THR A 159 -5.01 15.88 10.99
C THR A 159 -5.16 17.21 10.26
N TYR A 160 -4.43 18.23 10.70
CA TYR A 160 -4.64 19.61 10.23
C TYR A 160 -3.67 20.07 9.14
N VAL A 161 -2.57 19.37 8.93
CA VAL A 161 -1.56 19.73 7.91
C VAL A 161 -1.42 18.63 6.87
N ALA A 162 -1.01 17.42 7.26
CA ALA A 162 -0.70 16.37 6.31
C ALA A 162 -1.94 15.88 5.54
N ASN A 163 -3.06 15.63 6.23
CA ASN A 163 -4.28 15.15 5.59
C ASN A 163 -4.89 16.14 4.57
N PRO A 164 -5.03 17.45 4.85
CA PRO A 164 -5.44 18.42 3.85
C PRO A 164 -4.49 18.45 2.65
N LEU A 165 -3.17 18.49 2.89
CA LEU A 165 -2.17 18.49 1.83
C LEU A 165 -2.27 17.25 0.93
N PHE A 166 -2.28 16.05 1.51
CA PHE A 166 -2.38 14.81 0.76
C PHE A 166 -3.72 14.66 0.04
N SER A 167 -4.81 15.14 0.64
CA SER A 167 -6.12 15.10 0.00
C SER A 167 -6.19 16.02 -1.21
N SER A 168 -5.67 17.23 -1.10
CA SER A 168 -5.62 18.20 -2.21
C SER A 168 -4.71 17.69 -3.32
N ALA A 169 -3.52 17.19 -2.97
CA ALA A 169 -2.60 16.58 -3.92
C ALA A 169 -3.25 15.40 -4.63
N TRP A 170 -3.91 14.50 -3.89
CA TRP A 170 -4.58 13.35 -4.46
C TRP A 170 -5.74 13.75 -5.40
N TRP A 171 -6.48 14.78 -5.06
CA TRP A 171 -7.54 15.31 -5.92
C TRP A 171 -6.99 15.82 -7.27
N VAL A 172 -5.83 16.52 -7.27
CA VAL A 172 -5.14 16.93 -8.50
C VAL A 172 -4.62 15.70 -9.27
N LEU A 173 -3.90 14.81 -8.58
CA LEU A 173 -3.30 13.62 -9.19
C LEU A 173 -4.34 12.74 -9.89
N LYS A 174 -5.51 12.54 -9.30
CA LYS A 174 -6.61 11.78 -9.92
C LYS A 174 -7.06 12.34 -11.26
N LYS A 175 -6.95 13.64 -11.47
CA LYS A 175 -7.30 14.28 -12.75
C LYS A 175 -6.22 14.07 -13.81
N LEU A 176 -4.97 13.93 -13.39
CA LEU A 176 -3.82 13.71 -14.26
C LEU A 176 -3.67 12.22 -14.65
N ILE A 177 -4.17 11.31 -13.85
CA ILE A 177 -4.16 9.86 -14.16
C ILE A 177 -5.29 9.59 -15.15
N VAL A 178 -4.93 9.45 -16.42
CA VAL A 178 -5.89 9.22 -17.52
C VAL A 178 -5.80 7.81 -18.12
N TRP A 179 -4.77 7.03 -17.75
CA TRP A 179 -4.51 5.66 -18.17
C TRP A 179 -5.04 4.62 -17.21
#